data_d83bf4a9192f5d6aad5d8e49634629d5
#
_entry.id   d83bf4a9192f5d6aad5d8e49634629d5
#
_cell.length_a   1.000
_cell.length_b   1.000
_cell.length_c   1.000
_cell.angle_alpha   90.00
_cell.angle_beta   90.00
_cell.angle_gamma   90.00
#
_symmetry.space_group_name_H-M   'P 1'
#
loop_
_entity.id
_entity.type
_entity.pdbx_description
1 polymer ?
#
loop_
_entity_poly.entity_id
_entity_poly.type
_entity_poly.pdbx_seq_one_letter_code
_entity_poly.pdbx_strand_id
1 'polypeptide(L)'
;MFESYWSCRGSAHRRRAKAAQLFSAAVLLWVTSDARAQGTVQLYGIVDGALAYVSNQVGKHAWTQASGVGQSNRWGMRGAEELGGGWRAVFRLENGFTINDGRFSQGGLEFGRQAFVGLSSDRFGTLTFGRQYDFMATNLTQFAAATLTPSVFAFHLGDLDRLGAERVDNAARYVTPDIAGFQFGALYSFGGQPGNFVANSAVAFGATYAHGPFRAGAAYVGIHNVATAFGIGTSVLGTSLVGTGPQGLLAPFKVFDKLTVSGVGAGYQWGPAFLHALYTIVDFRQKGASASLRTVEGGVKYSIDFALSVGGSFAYSNLGDAHWNQIAAGIDYALSKRTDVYGSAVMLRASSGVRAQLFSLPAASSNAQTVVSVGVRHLF
;
A
#
# COMPACT_ATOMS: atom_id res chain seq x y z
N MET A 1 -83.66 -47.35 -18.10
CA MET A 1 -83.97 -46.24 -17.18
C MET A 1 -82.75 -45.85 -16.46
N PHE A 2 -81.79 -45.29 -17.20
CA PHE A 2 -80.49 -44.70 -16.74
C PHE A 2 -80.06 -43.74 -17.83
N GLU A 3 -80.19 -42.47 -17.61
CA GLU A 3 -79.43 -41.43 -18.34
C GLU A 3 -79.49 -40.11 -17.59
N SER A 4 -78.37 -39.40 -17.61
CA SER A 4 -78.18 -38.00 -17.27
C SER A 4 -77.59 -37.68 -15.89
N TYR A 5 -76.24 -37.77 -15.82
CA TYR A 5 -75.44 -36.97 -14.90
C TYR A 5 -73.98 -36.85 -15.42
N TRP A 6 -73.71 -36.07 -16.44
CA TRP A 6 -72.32 -35.63 -16.80
C TRP A 6 -72.36 -34.37 -17.65
N SER A 7 -72.50 -33.21 -17.07
CA SER A 7 -72.01 -31.98 -17.70
C SER A 7 -72.01 -30.82 -16.70
N CYS A 8 -70.99 -30.67 -15.85
CA CYS A 8 -70.69 -29.40 -15.21
C CYS A 8 -69.34 -29.37 -14.49
N ARG A 9 -68.25 -30.04 -14.95
CA ARG A 9 -66.97 -29.95 -14.34
C ARG A 9 -65.84 -29.48 -15.26
N GLY A 10 -66.13 -29.03 -16.49
CA GLY A 10 -65.07 -28.67 -17.47
C GLY A 10 -64.63 -27.21 -17.49
N SER A 11 -65.34 -26.26 -16.88
CA SER A 11 -65.05 -24.82 -17.05
C SER A 11 -64.15 -24.18 -15.94
N ALA A 12 -64.16 -24.75 -14.74
CA ALA A 12 -63.38 -24.17 -13.62
C ALA A 12 -61.86 -24.50 -13.69
N HIS A 13 -61.51 -25.71 -14.20
CA HIS A 13 -60.09 -26.08 -14.33
C HIS A 13 -59.34 -25.33 -15.44
N ARG A 14 -60.04 -25.02 -16.57
CA ARG A 14 -59.37 -24.23 -17.66
C ARG A 14 -59.14 -22.77 -17.32
N ARG A 15 -59.98 -22.17 -16.47
CA ARG A 15 -59.75 -20.78 -16.00
C ARG A 15 -58.58 -20.67 -14.98
N ARG A 16 -58.42 -21.68 -14.12
CA ARG A 16 -57.29 -21.72 -13.16
C ARG A 16 -55.95 -22.01 -13.85
N ALA A 17 -55.93 -22.84 -14.89
CA ALA A 17 -54.71 -23.09 -15.67
C ALA A 17 -54.27 -21.86 -16.48
N LYS A 18 -55.18 -21.09 -17.07
CA LYS A 18 -54.86 -19.84 -17.78
C LYS A 18 -54.40 -18.72 -16.84
N ALA A 19 -54.97 -18.62 -15.63
CA ALA A 19 -54.51 -17.64 -14.63
C ALA A 19 -53.10 -17.97 -14.08
N ALA A 20 -52.81 -19.27 -13.87
CA ALA A 20 -51.46 -19.70 -13.45
C ALA A 20 -50.39 -19.49 -14.53
N GLN A 21 -50.74 -19.70 -15.81
CA GLN A 21 -49.84 -19.44 -16.94
C GLN A 21 -49.59 -17.95 -17.17
N LEU A 22 -50.59 -17.08 -16.97
CA LEU A 22 -50.41 -15.62 -17.04
C LEU A 22 -49.61 -15.06 -15.86
N PHE A 23 -49.72 -15.64 -14.66
CA PHE A 23 -48.94 -15.25 -13.51
C PHE A 23 -47.48 -15.69 -13.65
N SER A 24 -47.20 -16.89 -14.17
CA SER A 24 -45.86 -17.37 -14.47
C SER A 24 -45.19 -16.57 -15.60
N ALA A 25 -45.92 -16.14 -16.62
CA ALA A 25 -45.41 -15.29 -17.69
C ALA A 25 -45.14 -13.85 -17.21
N ALA A 26 -45.95 -13.31 -16.30
CA ALA A 26 -45.74 -12.00 -15.70
C ALA A 26 -44.51 -11.96 -14.76
N VAL A 27 -44.25 -13.02 -14.00
CA VAL A 27 -43.06 -13.15 -13.14
C VAL A 27 -41.80 -13.31 -13.98
N LEU A 28 -41.84 -13.99 -15.13
CA LEU A 28 -40.70 -14.12 -16.05
C LEU A 28 -40.38 -12.82 -16.81
N LEU A 29 -41.34 -11.94 -17.02
CA LEU A 29 -41.13 -10.64 -17.68
C LEU A 29 -40.54 -9.58 -16.74
N TRP A 30 -40.56 -9.78 -15.42
CA TRP A 30 -39.92 -8.88 -14.45
C TRP A 30 -38.45 -9.21 -14.20
N VAL A 31 -37.91 -10.30 -14.77
CA VAL A 31 -36.51 -10.72 -14.59
C VAL A 31 -35.62 -10.27 -15.75
N THR A 32 -36.20 -9.72 -16.83
CA THR A 32 -35.41 -9.12 -17.93
C THR A 32 -35.33 -7.60 -17.82
N SER A 33 -35.04 -7.05 -16.65
CA SER A 33 -34.37 -5.79 -16.63
C SER A 33 -32.95 -6.09 -17.16
N ASP A 34 -32.62 -5.59 -18.33
CA ASP A 34 -31.27 -5.53 -18.88
C ASP A 34 -30.37 -4.87 -17.85
N ALA A 35 -29.90 -5.64 -16.88
CA ALA A 35 -28.74 -5.28 -16.09
C ALA A 35 -27.54 -5.32 -17.08
N ARG A 36 -27.39 -4.28 -17.89
CA ARG A 36 -26.14 -4.02 -18.59
C ARG A 36 -25.12 -3.66 -17.51
N ALA A 37 -24.71 -4.66 -16.76
CA ALA A 37 -23.53 -4.58 -15.92
C ALA A 37 -22.34 -4.44 -16.87
N GLN A 38 -22.01 -3.20 -17.31
CA GLN A 38 -20.78 -2.94 -18.00
C GLN A 38 -19.67 -2.98 -16.94
N GLY A 39 -19.23 -4.20 -16.63
CA GLY A 39 -18.03 -4.42 -15.84
C GLY A 39 -16.81 -3.95 -16.63
N THR A 40 -16.02 -3.05 -16.07
CA THR A 40 -14.74 -2.66 -16.64
C THR A 40 -13.63 -3.41 -15.93
N VAL A 41 -12.82 -4.15 -16.68
CA VAL A 41 -11.59 -4.76 -16.19
C VAL A 41 -10.42 -4.07 -16.87
N GLN A 42 -9.50 -3.53 -16.07
CA GLN A 42 -8.31 -2.85 -16.55
C GLN A 42 -7.06 -3.63 -16.12
N LEU A 43 -6.25 -4.03 -17.09
CA LEU A 43 -4.86 -4.45 -16.87
C LEU A 43 -4.01 -3.18 -16.72
N TYR A 44 -3.09 -3.19 -15.77
CA TYR A 44 -2.14 -2.10 -15.54
C TYR A 44 -0.84 -2.64 -14.97
N GLY A 45 0.22 -1.85 -15.08
CA GLY A 45 1.50 -2.22 -14.50
C GLY A 45 2.55 -1.14 -14.55
N ILE A 46 3.68 -1.45 -13.91
CA ILE A 46 4.89 -0.63 -13.87
C ILE A 46 6.07 -1.55 -14.03
N VAL A 47 6.97 -1.20 -14.94
CA VAL A 47 8.28 -1.79 -15.10
C VAL A 47 9.32 -0.70 -14.87
N ASP A 48 10.18 -0.90 -13.87
CA ASP A 48 11.19 0.07 -13.42
C ASP A 48 12.50 -0.66 -13.18
N GLY A 49 13.56 -0.17 -13.81
CA GLY A 49 14.90 -0.71 -13.68
C GLY A 49 15.95 0.39 -13.61
N ALA A 50 16.95 0.19 -12.76
CA ALA A 50 18.02 1.15 -12.54
C ALA A 50 19.39 0.48 -12.42
N LEU A 51 20.44 1.26 -12.69
CA LEU A 51 21.77 1.02 -12.21
C LEU A 51 21.99 1.79 -10.91
N ALA A 52 22.50 1.13 -9.90
CA ALA A 52 22.76 1.73 -8.60
C ALA A 52 24.20 1.48 -8.16
N TYR A 53 24.86 2.54 -7.68
CA TYR A 53 26.11 2.48 -6.97
C TYR A 53 25.85 2.65 -5.49
N VAL A 54 26.34 1.72 -4.67
CA VAL A 54 26.26 1.79 -3.20
C VAL A 54 27.68 1.88 -2.63
N SER A 55 27.93 2.90 -1.82
CA SER A 55 29.26 3.20 -1.29
C SER A 55 29.78 2.16 -0.29
N ASN A 56 28.87 1.52 0.46
CA ASN A 56 29.23 0.58 1.52
C ASN A 56 28.11 -0.47 1.72
N GLN A 57 28.35 -1.68 1.24
CA GLN A 57 27.57 -2.88 1.54
C GLN A 57 28.48 -3.86 2.28
N VAL A 58 28.29 -4.04 3.58
CA VAL A 58 29.11 -4.94 4.41
C VAL A 58 30.63 -4.66 4.24
N GLY A 59 31.00 -3.38 4.08
CA GLY A 59 32.39 -2.92 3.99
C GLY A 59 32.94 -2.75 2.58
N LYS A 60 32.16 -3.02 1.54
CA LYS A 60 32.58 -2.86 0.14
C LYS A 60 31.61 -1.99 -0.64
N HIS A 61 32.11 -1.29 -1.66
CA HIS A 61 31.21 -0.66 -2.63
C HIS A 61 30.63 -1.73 -3.60
N ALA A 62 29.46 -1.43 -4.14
CA ALA A 62 28.81 -2.31 -5.10
C ALA A 62 28.14 -1.53 -6.23
N TRP A 63 28.21 -2.10 -7.44
CA TRP A 63 27.37 -1.72 -8.56
C TRP A 63 26.32 -2.80 -8.75
N THR A 64 25.07 -2.44 -8.83
CA THR A 64 23.97 -3.38 -8.97
C THR A 64 22.96 -2.91 -10.00
N GLN A 65 22.41 -3.87 -10.76
CA GLN A 65 21.13 -3.63 -11.39
C GLN A 65 20.07 -3.73 -10.30
N ALA A 66 19.32 -2.66 -10.09
CA ALA A 66 18.28 -2.56 -9.09
C ALA A 66 16.89 -2.55 -9.75
N SER A 67 15.97 -3.29 -9.15
CA SER A 67 14.61 -3.49 -9.65
C SER A 67 13.65 -2.62 -8.86
N GLY A 68 12.88 -1.73 -9.55
CA GLY A 68 11.85 -0.95 -8.91
C GLY A 68 12.36 0.18 -8.02
N VAL A 69 13.41 0.88 -8.43
CA VAL A 69 14.02 1.96 -7.64
C VAL A 69 13.16 3.22 -7.62
N GLY A 70 12.71 3.70 -8.78
CA GLY A 70 11.81 4.84 -8.84
C GLY A 70 10.41 4.49 -8.36
N GLN A 71 9.96 3.27 -8.67
CA GLN A 71 8.70 2.72 -8.16
C GLN A 71 8.68 1.19 -8.30
N SER A 72 8.28 0.48 -7.24
CA SER A 72 8.27 -1.01 -7.23
C SER A 72 7.50 -1.59 -8.41
N ASN A 73 8.13 -2.54 -9.10
CA ASN A 73 7.55 -3.26 -10.24
C ASN A 73 6.29 -4.02 -9.84
N ARG A 74 5.28 -3.93 -10.67
CA ARG A 74 3.99 -4.58 -10.47
C ARG A 74 3.22 -4.74 -11.77
N TRP A 75 2.34 -5.70 -11.80
CA TRP A 75 1.23 -5.77 -12.73
C TRP A 75 -0.02 -6.21 -12.00
N GLY A 76 -1.18 -5.90 -12.52
CA GLY A 76 -2.42 -6.27 -11.87
C GLY A 76 -3.64 -6.00 -12.71
N MET A 77 -4.75 -6.52 -12.24
CA MET A 77 -6.09 -6.27 -12.77
C MET A 77 -6.92 -5.59 -11.68
N ARG A 78 -7.68 -4.61 -12.08
CA ARG A 78 -8.72 -4.00 -11.25
C ARG A 78 -10.01 -3.92 -12.06
N GLY A 79 -11.13 -4.04 -11.39
CA GLY A 79 -12.41 -3.96 -12.05
C GLY A 79 -13.48 -3.37 -11.16
N ALA A 80 -14.50 -2.85 -11.81
CA ALA A 80 -15.74 -2.40 -11.19
C ALA A 80 -16.92 -2.87 -12.04
N GLU A 81 -17.96 -3.35 -11.40
CA GLU A 81 -19.23 -3.72 -11.99
C GLU A 81 -20.36 -2.91 -11.36
N GLU A 82 -21.13 -2.21 -12.18
CA GLU A 82 -22.27 -1.43 -11.70
C GLU A 82 -23.43 -2.36 -11.32
N LEU A 83 -23.84 -2.30 -10.06
CA LEU A 83 -24.93 -3.13 -9.52
C LEU A 83 -26.30 -2.42 -9.50
N GLY A 84 -26.33 -1.16 -9.95
CA GLY A 84 -27.49 -0.29 -9.83
C GLY A 84 -27.62 0.40 -8.47
N GLY A 85 -28.48 1.42 -8.41
CA GLY A 85 -28.71 2.18 -7.17
C GLY A 85 -27.48 2.89 -6.57
N GLY A 86 -26.44 3.16 -7.37
CA GLY A 86 -25.18 3.77 -6.93
C GLY A 86 -24.23 2.80 -6.20
N TRP A 87 -24.46 1.50 -6.35
CA TRP A 87 -23.57 0.45 -5.83
C TRP A 87 -22.72 -0.16 -6.93
N ARG A 88 -21.47 -0.50 -6.59
CA ARG A 88 -20.50 -1.19 -7.44
C ARG A 88 -19.86 -2.34 -6.70
N ALA A 89 -19.70 -3.47 -7.35
CA ALA A 89 -18.74 -4.49 -6.95
C ALA A 89 -17.37 -4.08 -7.45
N VAL A 90 -16.33 -4.16 -6.60
CA VAL A 90 -14.96 -3.77 -6.94
C VAL A 90 -14.00 -4.87 -6.58
N PHE A 91 -12.93 -5.04 -7.36
CA PHE A 91 -11.85 -5.95 -7.03
C PHE A 91 -10.50 -5.41 -7.47
N ARG A 92 -9.43 -5.92 -6.86
CA ARG A 92 -8.05 -5.72 -7.29
C ARG A 92 -7.23 -6.97 -7.00
N LEU A 93 -6.48 -7.40 -8.03
CA LEU A 93 -5.44 -8.44 -7.94
C LEU A 93 -4.15 -7.82 -8.44
N GLU A 94 -3.12 -7.71 -7.59
CA GLU A 94 -1.87 -7.03 -7.93
C GLU A 94 -0.67 -7.87 -7.49
N ASN A 95 0.18 -8.20 -8.47
CA ASN A 95 1.45 -8.89 -8.29
C ASN A 95 2.60 -7.88 -8.19
N GLY A 96 3.61 -8.20 -7.38
CA GLY A 96 4.90 -7.53 -7.40
C GLY A 96 5.96 -8.50 -7.95
N PHE A 97 6.89 -8.01 -8.74
CA PHE A 97 7.96 -8.83 -9.32
C PHE A 97 9.28 -8.08 -9.39
N THR A 98 10.37 -8.81 -9.61
CA THR A 98 11.69 -8.25 -9.90
C THR A 98 12.01 -8.44 -11.37
N ILE A 99 12.61 -7.44 -12.00
CA ILE A 99 13.07 -7.56 -13.40
C ILE A 99 14.46 -8.19 -13.50
N ASN A 100 15.17 -8.38 -12.39
CA ASN A 100 16.51 -8.94 -12.37
C ASN A 100 16.50 -10.43 -12.72
N ASP A 101 15.45 -11.14 -12.28
CA ASP A 101 15.33 -12.60 -12.41
C ASP A 101 13.89 -13.08 -12.67
N GLY A 102 12.93 -12.15 -12.78
CA GLY A 102 11.52 -12.45 -13.06
C GLY A 102 10.74 -13.05 -11.90
N ARG A 103 11.31 -13.14 -10.71
CA ARG A 103 10.62 -13.73 -9.54
C ARG A 103 9.53 -12.82 -9.00
N PHE A 104 8.52 -13.44 -8.39
CA PHE A 104 7.53 -12.73 -7.60
C PHE A 104 8.17 -12.15 -6.33
N SER A 105 7.80 -10.92 -6.02
CA SER A 105 8.13 -10.25 -4.77
C SER A 105 7.23 -10.72 -3.61
N GLN A 106 7.28 -10.06 -2.45
CA GLN A 106 6.42 -10.34 -1.28
C GLN A 106 6.42 -11.83 -0.88
N GLY A 107 7.60 -12.46 -0.84
CA GLY A 107 7.73 -13.86 -0.43
C GLY A 107 7.30 -14.88 -1.49
N GLY A 108 7.21 -14.49 -2.76
CA GLY A 108 6.81 -15.37 -3.86
C GLY A 108 5.29 -15.46 -4.09
N LEU A 109 4.50 -14.60 -3.44
CA LEU A 109 3.05 -14.59 -3.60
C LEU A 109 2.65 -14.05 -4.97
N GLU A 110 1.73 -14.74 -5.68
CA GLU A 110 1.23 -14.32 -6.98
C GLU A 110 0.55 -12.95 -6.93
N PHE A 111 -0.35 -12.72 -5.97
CA PHE A 111 -0.97 -11.42 -5.73
C PHE A 111 -0.51 -10.83 -4.40
N GLY A 112 0.81 -10.80 -4.20
CA GLY A 112 1.44 -10.41 -2.94
C GLY A 112 1.30 -8.91 -2.60
N ARG A 113 0.87 -8.07 -3.55
CA ARG A 113 0.66 -6.65 -3.29
C ARG A 113 -0.77 -6.36 -2.85
N GLN A 114 -1.77 -6.80 -3.60
CA GLN A 114 -3.19 -6.67 -3.24
C GLN A 114 -3.99 -7.81 -3.82
N ALA A 115 -4.93 -8.34 -3.05
CA ALA A 115 -5.90 -9.35 -3.46
C ALA A 115 -7.18 -9.14 -2.65
N PHE A 116 -8.13 -8.37 -3.19
CA PHE A 116 -9.36 -8.04 -2.47
C PHE A 116 -10.56 -7.91 -3.41
N VAL A 117 -11.74 -8.07 -2.83
CA VAL A 117 -13.05 -7.81 -3.43
C VAL A 117 -13.88 -6.99 -2.44
N GLY A 118 -14.83 -6.22 -2.93
CA GLY A 118 -15.69 -5.44 -2.05
C GLY A 118 -16.86 -4.76 -2.75
N LEU A 119 -17.56 -3.95 -1.97
CA LEU A 119 -18.67 -3.11 -2.43
C LEU A 119 -18.32 -1.65 -2.21
N SER A 120 -18.63 -0.83 -3.20
CA SER A 120 -18.46 0.62 -3.17
C SER A 120 -19.77 1.33 -3.44
N SER A 121 -20.02 2.41 -2.74
CA SER A 121 -21.17 3.29 -2.94
C SER A 121 -20.75 4.73 -2.76
N ASP A 122 -21.24 5.62 -3.62
CA ASP A 122 -20.94 7.05 -3.53
C ASP A 122 -21.53 7.68 -2.25
N ARG A 123 -22.59 7.06 -1.71
CA ARG A 123 -23.27 7.53 -0.47
C ARG A 123 -22.72 6.88 0.79
N PHE A 124 -22.35 5.61 0.74
CA PHE A 124 -22.02 4.80 1.93
C PHE A 124 -20.54 4.45 2.03
N GLY A 125 -19.71 4.83 1.06
CA GLY A 125 -18.29 4.52 1.04
C GLY A 125 -17.97 3.14 0.49
N THR A 126 -16.79 2.64 0.82
CA THR A 126 -16.26 1.40 0.24
C THR A 126 -15.85 0.43 1.33
N LEU A 127 -16.36 -0.80 1.27
CA LEU A 127 -15.99 -1.91 2.14
C LEU A 127 -15.32 -3.00 1.30
N THR A 128 -14.11 -3.39 1.66
CA THR A 128 -13.31 -4.40 0.95
C THR A 128 -12.80 -5.48 1.88
N PHE A 129 -12.63 -6.69 1.36
CA PHE A 129 -12.16 -7.87 2.08
C PHE A 129 -10.99 -8.51 1.34
N GLY A 130 -9.90 -8.83 2.05
CA GLY A 130 -8.74 -9.52 1.51
C GLY A 130 -7.42 -8.88 1.91
N ARG A 131 -6.35 -9.18 1.14
CA ARG A 131 -5.02 -8.62 1.34
C ARG A 131 -4.94 -7.22 0.73
N GLN A 132 -4.61 -6.23 1.54
CA GLN A 132 -4.62 -4.83 1.13
C GLN A 132 -3.70 -3.95 1.99
N TYR A 133 -3.43 -2.74 1.54
CA TYR A 133 -2.64 -1.76 2.27
C TYR A 133 -3.36 -1.26 3.50
N ASP A 134 -2.60 -0.99 4.58
CA ASP A 134 -3.09 -0.21 5.70
C ASP A 134 -3.07 1.31 5.41
N PHE A 135 -3.49 2.10 6.40
CA PHE A 135 -3.63 3.54 6.22
C PHE A 135 -2.29 4.31 6.32
N MET A 136 -1.23 3.73 6.88
CA MET A 136 0.11 4.34 6.80
C MET A 136 0.53 4.45 5.32
N ALA A 137 0.43 3.34 4.59
CA ALA A 137 0.76 3.31 3.17
C ALA A 137 -0.19 4.18 2.31
N THR A 138 -1.51 4.12 2.53
CA THR A 138 -2.45 4.83 1.63
C THR A 138 -2.56 6.31 1.88
N ASN A 139 -2.37 6.78 3.12
CA ASN A 139 -2.60 8.16 3.48
C ASN A 139 -1.32 8.99 3.56
N LEU A 140 -0.17 8.37 3.90
CA LEU A 140 1.04 9.11 4.22
C LEU A 140 2.18 8.98 3.21
N THR A 141 2.24 7.90 2.40
CA THR A 141 3.31 7.69 1.41
C THR A 141 3.44 8.84 0.41
N GLN A 142 2.36 9.55 0.11
CA GLN A 142 2.39 10.72 -0.77
C GLN A 142 3.25 11.87 -0.23
N PHE A 143 3.55 11.89 1.06
CA PHE A 143 4.39 12.89 1.74
C PHE A 143 5.80 12.37 2.02
N ALA A 144 6.14 11.14 1.63
CA ALA A 144 7.45 10.54 1.87
C ALA A 144 8.47 10.92 0.78
N ALA A 145 9.72 11.14 1.19
CA ALA A 145 10.86 11.41 0.30
C ALA A 145 10.94 10.42 -0.86
N ALA A 146 10.74 9.16 -0.60
CA ALA A 146 10.79 8.09 -1.59
C ALA A 146 9.84 8.29 -2.78
N THR A 147 8.71 8.97 -2.58
CA THR A 147 7.75 9.30 -3.65
C THR A 147 8.13 10.58 -4.39
N LEU A 148 8.77 11.52 -3.71
CA LEU A 148 9.09 12.84 -4.24
C LEU A 148 10.46 12.90 -4.91
N THR A 149 11.37 11.99 -4.52
CA THR A 149 12.73 11.86 -5.07
C THR A 149 12.92 10.45 -5.67
N PRO A 150 12.36 10.10 -6.81
CA PRO A 150 12.10 8.74 -7.31
C PRO A 150 13.13 7.69 -6.86
N SER A 151 13.05 7.29 -5.57
CA SER A 151 14.02 6.40 -4.95
C SER A 151 13.41 5.62 -3.77
N VAL A 152 13.21 4.33 -3.97
CA VAL A 152 12.81 3.41 -2.89
C VAL A 152 13.77 3.45 -1.70
N PHE A 153 15.05 3.74 -1.94
CA PHE A 153 16.07 3.84 -0.89
C PHE A 153 15.85 5.03 0.06
N ALA A 154 14.99 5.99 -0.32
CA ALA A 154 14.65 7.15 0.49
C ALA A 154 13.47 6.90 1.46
N PHE A 155 12.90 5.68 1.52
CA PHE A 155 12.02 5.31 2.62
C PHE A 155 12.76 5.33 3.94
N HIS A 156 12.03 5.53 5.03
CA HIS A 156 12.59 5.55 6.38
C HIS A 156 13.21 4.21 6.76
N LEU A 157 13.93 4.19 7.86
CA LEU A 157 14.69 3.04 8.35
C LEU A 157 13.85 1.75 8.37
N GLY A 158 14.27 0.77 7.55
CA GLY A 158 13.63 -0.54 7.46
C GLY A 158 12.17 -0.52 7.02
N ASP A 159 11.63 0.62 6.58
CA ASP A 159 10.20 0.84 6.33
C ASP A 159 9.32 0.41 7.52
N LEU A 160 9.86 0.55 8.74
CA LEU A 160 9.17 0.15 9.96
C LEU A 160 7.90 0.96 10.22
N ASP A 161 7.83 2.17 9.70
CA ASP A 161 6.64 3.02 9.72
C ASP A 161 5.66 2.76 8.55
N ARG A 162 5.93 1.71 7.73
CA ARG A 162 5.01 1.11 6.76
C ARG A 162 4.62 2.03 5.60
N LEU A 163 5.45 3.01 5.27
CA LEU A 163 5.21 3.94 4.16
C LEU A 163 5.44 3.30 2.79
N GLY A 164 6.37 2.33 2.69
CA GLY A 164 6.76 1.65 1.45
C GLY A 164 5.75 0.64 0.92
N ALA A 165 4.52 0.71 1.42
CA ALA A 165 3.42 -0.13 0.98
C ALA A 165 3.37 -1.51 1.63
N GLU A 166 3.41 -1.54 2.94
CA GLU A 166 3.14 -2.73 3.75
C GLU A 166 1.65 -3.11 3.71
N ARG A 167 1.36 -4.39 3.75
CA ARG A 167 0.01 -4.97 3.61
C ARG A 167 -0.36 -5.76 4.85
N VAL A 168 -1.66 -5.92 5.02
CA VAL A 168 -2.25 -6.82 6.00
C VAL A 168 -3.13 -7.85 5.28
N ASP A 169 -3.07 -9.09 5.76
CA ASP A 169 -3.86 -10.20 5.26
C ASP A 169 -5.19 -10.29 5.99
N ASN A 170 -6.14 -11.04 5.42
CA ASN A 170 -7.43 -11.34 6.06
C ASN A 170 -8.14 -10.08 6.59
N ALA A 171 -8.06 -8.97 5.88
CA ALA A 171 -8.52 -7.67 6.36
C ALA A 171 -9.91 -7.34 5.82
N ALA A 172 -10.76 -6.80 6.70
CA ALA A 172 -11.93 -6.00 6.35
C ALA A 172 -11.53 -4.52 6.46
N ARG A 173 -11.71 -3.75 5.39
CA ARG A 173 -11.32 -2.33 5.33
C ARG A 173 -12.49 -1.49 4.82
N TYR A 174 -12.85 -0.47 5.57
CA TYR A 174 -13.86 0.51 5.20
C TYR A 174 -13.25 1.89 5.01
N VAL A 175 -13.74 2.63 4.02
CA VAL A 175 -13.41 4.04 3.77
C VAL A 175 -14.70 4.79 3.49
N THR A 176 -14.91 5.93 4.16
CA THR A 176 -16.09 6.81 3.93
C THR A 176 -16.07 7.40 2.52
N PRO A 177 -17.22 7.91 2.02
CA PRO A 177 -17.18 8.88 0.93
C PRO A 177 -16.36 10.11 1.30
N ASP A 178 -16.08 10.96 0.31
CA ASP A 178 -15.57 12.31 0.59
C ASP A 178 -16.65 13.16 1.28
N ILE A 179 -16.29 13.74 2.39
CA ILE A 179 -17.18 14.60 3.20
C ILE A 179 -16.50 15.97 3.33
N ALA A 180 -16.76 16.86 2.41
CA ALA A 180 -16.17 18.21 2.37
C ALA A 180 -14.62 18.20 2.40
N GLY A 181 -14.02 17.28 1.63
CA GLY A 181 -12.57 17.07 1.53
C GLY A 181 -12.00 16.11 2.58
N PHE A 182 -12.78 15.64 3.54
CA PHE A 182 -12.36 14.63 4.51
C PHE A 182 -12.76 13.22 4.07
N GLN A 183 -11.86 12.28 4.27
CA GLN A 183 -12.16 10.84 4.24
C GLN A 183 -11.61 10.17 5.50
N PHE A 184 -12.38 9.24 6.06
CA PHE A 184 -12.00 8.43 7.21
C PHE A 184 -11.99 6.96 6.84
N GLY A 185 -11.14 6.19 7.52
CA GLY A 185 -11.07 4.76 7.28
C GLY A 185 -10.79 3.97 8.54
N ALA A 186 -11.29 2.73 8.55
CA ALA A 186 -11.01 1.73 9.57
C ALA A 186 -10.69 0.39 8.90
N LEU A 187 -9.78 -0.37 9.51
CA LEU A 187 -9.39 -1.69 9.05
C LEU A 187 -9.21 -2.61 10.26
N TYR A 188 -9.70 -3.84 10.11
CA TYR A 188 -9.40 -4.93 11.02
C TYR A 188 -8.91 -6.13 10.22
N SER A 189 -7.77 -6.70 10.63
CA SER A 189 -7.20 -7.93 10.08
C SER A 189 -7.36 -9.06 11.09
N PHE A 190 -7.98 -10.14 10.65
CA PHE A 190 -8.26 -11.31 11.49
C PHE A 190 -7.03 -12.21 11.56
N GLY A 191 -6.55 -12.50 12.77
CA GLY A 191 -5.38 -13.36 12.97
C GLY A 191 -5.63 -14.84 12.74
N GLY A 192 -6.89 -15.27 12.61
CA GLY A 192 -7.28 -16.65 12.29
C GLY A 192 -6.92 -17.69 13.35
N GLN A 193 -6.68 -17.29 14.61
CA GLN A 193 -6.30 -18.22 15.68
C GLN A 193 -7.52 -18.70 16.46
N PRO A 194 -7.86 -20.00 16.42
CA PRO A 194 -8.97 -20.56 17.22
C PRO A 194 -8.81 -20.24 18.70
N GLY A 195 -9.87 -19.73 19.33
CA GLY A 195 -9.88 -19.38 20.75
C GLY A 195 -9.13 -18.11 21.13
N ASN A 196 -8.47 -17.42 20.19
CA ASN A 196 -7.76 -16.17 20.44
C ASN A 196 -7.97 -15.16 19.33
N PHE A 197 -8.98 -14.30 19.50
CA PHE A 197 -9.39 -13.30 18.50
C PHE A 197 -8.31 -12.23 18.23
N VAL A 198 -7.46 -11.94 19.22
CA VAL A 198 -6.46 -10.87 19.16
C VAL A 198 -5.11 -11.35 18.59
N ALA A 199 -4.78 -12.63 18.71
CA ALA A 199 -3.50 -13.13 18.21
C ALA A 199 -3.36 -12.91 16.70
N ASN A 200 -2.19 -12.39 16.27
CA ASN A 200 -1.86 -12.08 14.89
C ASN A 200 -2.83 -11.09 14.20
N SER A 201 -3.66 -10.39 14.98
CA SER A 201 -4.59 -9.40 14.42
C SER A 201 -3.90 -8.07 14.17
N ALA A 202 -4.51 -7.26 13.31
CA ALA A 202 -4.15 -5.86 13.15
C ALA A 202 -5.39 -4.98 13.17
N VAL A 203 -5.25 -3.77 13.72
CA VAL A 203 -6.25 -2.72 13.65
C VAL A 203 -5.61 -1.47 13.09
N ALA A 204 -6.28 -0.79 12.14
CA ALA A 204 -5.78 0.46 11.60
C ALA A 204 -6.91 1.49 11.43
N PHE A 205 -6.54 2.76 11.58
CA PHE A 205 -7.40 3.91 11.34
C PHE A 205 -6.66 4.91 10.47
N GLY A 206 -7.42 5.66 9.67
CA GLY A 206 -6.86 6.69 8.83
C GLY A 206 -7.82 7.84 8.61
N ALA A 207 -7.26 9.02 8.40
CA ALA A 207 -7.99 10.20 7.97
C ALA A 207 -7.16 10.91 6.91
N THR A 208 -7.82 11.47 5.90
CA THR A 208 -7.19 12.38 4.93
C THR A 208 -8.05 13.63 4.78
N TYR A 209 -7.40 14.73 4.43
CA TYR A 209 -8.03 15.97 4.06
C TYR A 209 -7.38 16.55 2.81
N ALA A 210 -8.21 17.01 1.86
CA ALA A 210 -7.74 17.67 0.64
C ALA A 210 -8.67 18.86 0.33
N HIS A 211 -8.10 20.07 0.26
CA HIS A 211 -8.82 21.27 -0.14
C HIS A 211 -7.88 22.25 -0.84
N GLY A 212 -8.20 22.60 -2.08
CA GLY A 212 -7.35 23.46 -2.89
C GLY A 212 -5.91 22.94 -2.99
N PRO A 213 -4.88 23.75 -2.67
CA PRO A 213 -3.48 23.33 -2.71
C PRO A 213 -3.03 22.49 -1.50
N PHE A 214 -3.83 22.39 -0.45
CA PHE A 214 -3.48 21.74 0.81
C PHE A 214 -3.95 20.29 0.85
N ARG A 215 -3.08 19.40 1.31
CA ARG A 215 -3.36 17.98 1.59
C ARG A 215 -2.78 17.61 2.94
N ALA A 216 -3.50 16.79 3.69
CA ALA A 216 -3.03 16.24 4.96
C ALA A 216 -3.49 14.79 5.12
N GLY A 217 -2.77 14.05 5.92
CA GLY A 217 -3.09 12.68 6.26
C GLY A 217 -2.68 12.36 7.69
N ALA A 218 -3.45 11.47 8.32
CA ALA A 218 -3.12 10.84 9.58
C ALA A 218 -3.42 9.36 9.49
N ALA A 219 -2.62 8.54 10.18
CA ALA A 219 -2.81 7.11 10.21
C ALA A 219 -2.28 6.50 11.51
N TYR A 220 -2.91 5.39 11.87
CA TYR A 220 -2.54 4.54 12.99
C TYR A 220 -2.68 3.09 12.56
N VAL A 221 -1.73 2.23 12.96
CA VAL A 221 -1.83 0.79 12.85
C VAL A 221 -1.22 0.11 14.08
N GLY A 222 -1.94 -0.84 14.67
CA GLY A 222 -1.44 -1.71 15.73
C GLY A 222 -1.49 -3.16 15.26
N ILE A 223 -0.36 -3.89 15.34
CA ILE A 223 -0.21 -5.25 14.84
C ILE A 223 0.35 -6.12 15.96
N HIS A 224 -0.26 -7.27 16.21
CA HIS A 224 0.21 -8.27 17.17
C HIS A 224 1.06 -9.35 16.47
N ASN A 225 2.14 -9.80 17.14
CA ASN A 225 3.06 -10.83 16.64
C ASN A 225 3.62 -10.51 15.24
N VAL A 226 4.10 -9.28 15.07
CA VAL A 226 4.55 -8.79 13.76
C VAL A 226 5.97 -9.26 13.44
N ALA A 227 6.16 -9.78 12.24
CA ALA A 227 7.47 -10.11 11.70
C ALA A 227 8.08 -8.90 10.98
N THR A 228 9.30 -8.51 11.36
CA THR A 228 10.09 -7.46 10.71
C THR A 228 11.13 -8.10 9.80
N ALA A 229 11.10 -7.72 8.53
CA ALA A 229 11.94 -8.30 7.48
C ALA A 229 13.23 -7.49 7.23
N PHE A 230 13.17 -6.15 7.33
CA PHE A 230 14.29 -5.27 6.99
C PHE A 230 15.01 -4.75 8.23
N GLY A 231 16.32 -4.54 8.08
CA GLY A 231 17.16 -4.03 9.16
C GLY A 231 17.21 -2.50 9.21
N ILE A 232 17.67 -1.97 10.33
CA ILE A 232 17.90 -0.55 10.59
C ILE A 232 19.34 -0.24 11.07
N GLY A 233 20.20 -1.25 11.05
CA GLY A 233 21.62 -1.11 11.42
C GLY A 233 21.94 -1.13 12.91
N THR A 234 20.96 -1.38 13.78
CA THR A 234 21.13 -1.47 15.24
C THR A 234 20.18 -2.50 15.85
N SER A 235 20.19 -2.63 17.17
CA SER A 235 19.30 -3.51 17.92
C SER A 235 18.14 -2.73 18.54
N VAL A 236 16.96 -3.39 18.67
CA VAL A 236 15.79 -2.88 19.37
C VAL A 236 15.39 -3.89 20.44
N LEU A 237 15.31 -3.46 21.70
CA LEU A 237 14.96 -4.31 22.84
C LEU A 237 15.77 -5.63 22.90
N GLY A 238 17.08 -5.54 22.62
CA GLY A 238 17.97 -6.70 22.57
C GLY A 238 17.86 -7.55 21.28
N THR A 239 16.92 -7.25 20.40
CA THR A 239 16.75 -7.92 19.09
C THR A 239 17.57 -7.21 18.03
N SER A 240 18.56 -7.90 17.43
CA SER A 240 19.37 -7.32 16.36
C SER A 240 18.54 -7.11 15.10
N LEU A 241 18.49 -5.88 14.62
CA LEU A 241 17.92 -5.46 13.35
C LEU A 241 19.02 -4.99 12.39
N VAL A 242 20.10 -5.74 12.29
CA VAL A 242 21.18 -5.51 11.33
C VAL A 242 21.03 -6.49 10.19
N GLY A 243 20.49 -6.02 9.06
CA GLY A 243 20.26 -6.83 7.87
C GLY A 243 21.51 -6.87 6.99
N THR A 244 22.12 -8.03 6.86
CA THR A 244 23.30 -8.27 6.00
C THR A 244 22.98 -9.14 4.78
N GLY A 245 21.78 -9.70 4.73
CA GLY A 245 21.29 -10.50 3.61
C GLY A 245 21.00 -9.67 2.35
N PRO A 246 20.63 -10.32 1.23
CA PRO A 246 20.20 -9.63 0.02
C PRO A 246 19.09 -8.60 0.33
N GLN A 247 19.17 -7.42 -0.27
CA GLN A 247 18.22 -6.32 -0.02
C GLN A 247 18.11 -5.89 1.46
N GLY A 248 19.14 -6.13 2.29
CA GLY A 248 19.11 -5.76 3.70
C GLY A 248 18.17 -6.60 4.57
N LEU A 249 17.75 -7.76 4.09
CA LEU A 249 16.85 -8.65 4.81
C LEU A 249 17.50 -9.23 6.07
N LEU A 250 16.68 -9.36 7.10
CA LEU A 250 16.99 -10.09 8.33
C LEU A 250 16.76 -11.60 8.08
N ALA A 251 17.72 -12.42 8.45
CA ALA A 251 17.58 -13.88 8.35
C ALA A 251 17.93 -14.52 9.71
N PRO A 252 16.98 -15.14 10.42
CA PRO A 252 15.53 -15.14 10.17
C PRO A 252 14.88 -13.77 10.46
N PHE A 253 13.65 -13.57 9.99
CA PHE A 253 12.85 -12.40 10.32
C PHE A 253 12.68 -12.28 11.84
N LYS A 254 12.64 -11.06 12.36
CA LYS A 254 12.50 -10.80 13.79
C LYS A 254 11.04 -10.52 14.13
N VAL A 255 10.53 -11.16 15.17
CA VAL A 255 9.14 -11.01 15.59
C VAL A 255 9.10 -10.19 16.88
N PHE A 256 8.19 -9.23 16.93
CA PHE A 256 7.85 -8.45 18.11
C PHE A 256 6.43 -8.80 18.57
N ASP A 257 6.18 -8.78 19.89
CA ASP A 257 4.87 -9.09 20.47
C ASP A 257 3.80 -8.11 19.94
N LYS A 258 4.18 -6.84 19.80
CA LYS A 258 3.33 -5.81 19.20
C LYS A 258 4.18 -4.72 18.56
N LEU A 259 3.72 -4.26 17.40
CA LEU A 259 4.16 -3.02 16.75
C LEU A 259 2.97 -2.06 16.67
N THR A 260 3.18 -0.83 17.09
CA THR A 260 2.21 0.25 16.88
C THR A 260 2.87 1.35 16.07
N VAL A 261 2.24 1.76 14.98
CA VAL A 261 2.74 2.82 14.11
C VAL A 261 1.70 3.92 14.03
N SER A 262 2.14 5.16 14.22
CA SER A 262 1.31 6.36 14.08
C SER A 262 2.05 7.37 13.23
N GLY A 263 1.31 8.14 12.44
CA GLY A 263 1.92 9.19 11.64
C GLY A 263 0.93 10.25 11.22
N VAL A 264 1.49 11.42 10.94
CA VAL A 264 0.81 12.57 10.34
C VAL A 264 1.67 13.17 9.26
N GLY A 265 1.06 13.58 8.16
CA GLY A 265 1.77 14.22 7.06
C GLY A 265 0.93 15.33 6.45
N ALA A 266 1.59 16.32 5.88
CA ALA A 266 0.95 17.40 5.17
C ALA A 266 1.77 17.81 3.94
N GLY A 267 1.07 18.33 2.94
CA GLY A 267 1.68 18.88 1.73
C GLY A 267 0.92 20.11 1.25
N TYR A 268 1.66 21.05 0.68
CA TYR A 268 1.11 22.28 0.13
C TYR A 268 1.70 22.55 -1.26
N GLN A 269 0.83 22.72 -2.25
CA GLN A 269 1.22 23.09 -3.61
C GLN A 269 1.34 24.60 -3.72
N TRP A 270 2.56 25.11 -3.80
CA TRP A 270 2.86 26.52 -3.99
C TRP A 270 3.42 26.76 -5.39
N GLY A 271 2.55 27.14 -6.32
CA GLY A 271 2.91 27.24 -7.73
C GLY A 271 3.54 25.91 -8.23
N PRO A 272 4.77 25.94 -8.78
CA PRO A 272 5.46 24.72 -9.22
C PRO A 272 6.07 23.88 -8.10
N ALA A 273 6.10 24.39 -6.87
CA ALA A 273 6.69 23.70 -5.71
C ALA A 273 5.63 22.93 -4.90
N PHE A 274 5.86 21.66 -4.62
CA PHE A 274 5.12 20.90 -3.62
C PHE A 274 6.00 20.75 -2.38
N LEU A 275 5.61 21.43 -1.30
CA LEU A 275 6.23 21.33 0.01
C LEU A 275 5.59 20.20 0.79
N HIS A 276 6.39 19.42 1.53
CA HIS A 276 5.86 18.35 2.38
C HIS A 276 6.53 18.31 3.75
N ALA A 277 5.79 17.77 4.71
CA ALA A 277 6.29 17.38 6.02
C ALA A 277 5.59 16.10 6.49
N LEU A 278 6.33 15.26 7.20
CA LEU A 278 5.88 13.97 7.69
C LEU A 278 6.49 13.70 9.07
N TYR A 279 5.68 13.19 9.98
CA TYR A 279 6.13 12.71 11.28
C TYR A 279 5.55 11.32 11.55
N THR A 280 6.41 10.38 11.94
CA THR A 280 6.03 9.01 12.27
C THR A 280 6.63 8.55 13.60
N ILE A 281 5.89 7.69 14.30
CA ILE A 281 6.34 7.00 15.51
C ILE A 281 6.07 5.51 15.34
N VAL A 282 7.10 4.70 15.60
CA VAL A 282 7.01 3.24 15.64
C VAL A 282 7.33 2.77 17.04
N ASP A 283 6.34 2.25 17.76
CA ASP A 283 6.47 1.70 19.10
C ASP A 283 6.59 0.18 19.03
N PHE A 284 7.74 -0.32 19.46
CA PHE A 284 8.01 -1.75 19.61
C PHE A 284 7.64 -2.21 21.02
N ARG A 285 7.03 -3.39 21.14
CA ARG A 285 6.85 -4.09 22.41
C ARG A 285 7.37 -5.52 22.31
N GLN A 286 8.16 -5.91 23.29
CA GLN A 286 8.75 -7.23 23.39
C GLN A 286 8.93 -7.61 24.86
N LYS A 287 8.29 -8.70 25.32
CA LYS A 287 8.41 -9.23 26.68
C LYS A 287 8.26 -8.16 27.78
N GLY A 288 7.27 -7.29 27.63
CA GLY A 288 6.98 -6.20 28.56
C GLY A 288 7.83 -4.94 28.42
N ALA A 289 8.92 -4.98 27.68
CA ALA A 289 9.74 -3.80 27.35
C ALA A 289 9.19 -3.06 26.14
N SER A 290 9.51 -1.76 26.02
CA SER A 290 9.12 -0.93 24.89
C SER A 290 10.26 -0.02 24.44
N ALA A 291 10.26 0.31 23.13
CA ALA A 291 11.14 1.29 22.51
C ALA A 291 10.40 2.02 21.40
N SER A 292 10.74 3.27 21.14
CA SER A 292 10.10 4.10 20.13
C SER A 292 11.12 4.63 19.14
N LEU A 293 10.90 4.36 17.84
CA LEU A 293 11.58 5.01 16.74
C LEU A 293 10.70 6.18 16.27
N ARG A 294 11.25 7.40 16.29
CA ARG A 294 10.56 8.61 15.82
C ARG A 294 11.29 9.15 14.61
N THR A 295 10.53 9.51 13.58
CA THR A 295 11.11 10.13 12.37
C THR A 295 10.33 11.39 12.04
N VAL A 296 11.06 12.48 11.77
CA VAL A 296 10.55 13.70 11.17
C VAL A 296 11.20 13.88 9.81
N GLU A 297 10.41 14.20 8.80
CA GLU A 297 10.86 14.42 7.43
C GLU A 297 10.23 15.69 6.87
N GLY A 298 10.96 16.41 6.03
CA GLY A 298 10.47 17.53 5.26
C GLY A 298 11.29 17.72 3.98
N GLY A 299 10.64 18.31 2.98
CA GLY A 299 11.29 18.53 1.70
C GLY A 299 10.42 19.24 0.69
N VAL A 300 10.90 19.26 -0.55
CA VAL A 300 10.27 19.93 -1.67
C VAL A 300 10.44 19.13 -2.95
N LYS A 301 9.39 19.06 -3.77
CA LYS A 301 9.46 18.70 -5.18
C LYS A 301 9.12 19.93 -6.02
N TYR A 302 9.98 20.29 -6.97
CA TYR A 302 9.81 21.45 -7.83
C TYR A 302 9.68 20.99 -9.28
N SER A 303 8.59 21.35 -9.94
CA SER A 303 8.37 21.11 -11.37
C SER A 303 8.96 22.27 -12.14
N ILE A 304 10.09 22.04 -12.83
CA ILE A 304 10.76 23.06 -13.65
C ILE A 304 9.90 23.38 -14.88
N ASP A 305 9.37 22.33 -15.48
CA ASP A 305 8.38 22.39 -16.56
C ASP A 305 7.46 21.16 -16.51
N PHE A 306 6.73 20.89 -17.59
CA PHE A 306 5.81 19.75 -17.68
C PHE A 306 6.51 18.38 -17.75
N ALA A 307 7.80 18.35 -18.13
CA ALA A 307 8.58 17.11 -18.28
C ALA A 307 9.59 16.92 -17.15
N LEU A 308 10.18 18.01 -16.63
CA LEU A 308 11.31 17.97 -15.70
C LEU A 308 10.88 18.39 -14.30
N SER A 309 11.16 17.53 -13.32
CA SER A 309 11.03 17.84 -11.91
C SER A 309 12.27 17.46 -11.12
N VAL A 310 12.54 18.18 -10.05
CA VAL A 310 13.60 17.91 -9.09
C VAL A 310 13.00 17.83 -7.69
N GLY A 311 13.57 17.01 -6.82
CA GLY A 311 13.12 16.87 -5.43
C GLY A 311 14.27 16.77 -4.46
N GLY A 312 14.04 17.22 -3.22
CA GLY A 312 14.98 17.09 -2.13
C GLY A 312 14.26 16.97 -0.79
N SER A 313 14.75 16.12 0.08
CA SER A 313 14.21 15.88 1.42
C SER A 313 15.30 15.65 2.43
N PHE A 314 14.98 16.00 3.68
CA PHE A 314 15.76 15.66 4.86
C PHE A 314 14.86 14.92 5.85
N ALA A 315 15.37 13.81 6.41
CA ALA A 315 14.73 13.09 7.50
C ALA A 315 15.69 12.90 8.68
N TYR A 316 15.17 13.09 9.88
CA TYR A 316 15.86 12.81 11.15
C TYR A 316 15.08 11.71 11.88
N SER A 317 15.78 10.63 12.25
CA SER A 317 15.21 9.52 13.02
C SER A 317 15.95 9.36 14.35
N ASN A 318 15.22 9.01 15.40
CA ASN A 318 15.76 8.78 16.74
C ASN A 318 15.16 7.53 17.38
N LEU A 319 16.02 6.69 18.00
CA LEU A 319 15.67 5.49 18.75
C LEU A 319 16.60 5.40 19.99
N GLY A 320 16.10 5.82 21.14
CA GLY A 320 16.95 5.94 22.33
C GLY A 320 18.14 6.88 22.07
N ASP A 321 19.37 6.38 22.26
CA ASP A 321 20.59 7.13 22.00
C ASP A 321 21.02 7.10 20.52
N ALA A 322 20.46 6.20 19.73
CA ALA A 322 20.75 6.10 18.31
C ALA A 322 19.97 7.14 17.50
N HIS A 323 20.63 7.81 16.56
CA HIS A 323 19.98 8.74 15.65
C HIS A 323 20.56 8.62 14.24
N TRP A 324 19.76 9.04 13.26
CA TRP A 324 20.10 9.01 11.84
C TRP A 324 19.65 10.29 11.16
N ASN A 325 20.51 10.75 10.25
CA ASN A 325 20.21 11.83 9.32
C ASN A 325 20.20 11.24 7.91
N GLN A 326 19.10 11.42 7.20
CA GLN A 326 18.94 10.99 5.81
C GLN A 326 18.70 12.20 4.92
N ILE A 327 19.45 12.30 3.83
CA ILE A 327 19.26 13.29 2.77
C ILE A 327 18.93 12.52 1.51
N ALA A 328 17.86 12.92 0.82
CA ALA A 328 17.49 12.39 -0.47
C ALA A 328 17.36 13.52 -1.49
N ALA A 329 17.87 13.29 -2.70
CA ALA A 329 17.70 14.19 -3.84
C ALA A 329 17.37 13.38 -5.09
N GLY A 330 16.58 13.95 -5.99
CA GLY A 330 16.20 13.26 -7.22
C GLY A 330 15.82 14.22 -8.33
N ILE A 331 15.95 13.70 -9.54
CA ILE A 331 15.53 14.33 -10.80
C ILE A 331 14.69 13.32 -11.57
N ASP A 332 13.62 13.77 -12.18
CA ASP A 332 12.70 12.95 -12.96
C ASP A 332 12.36 13.67 -14.27
N TYR A 333 12.61 13.03 -15.41
CA TYR A 333 12.36 13.56 -16.73
C TYR A 333 11.39 12.67 -17.50
N ALA A 334 10.18 13.17 -17.73
CA ALA A 334 9.14 12.49 -18.48
C ALA A 334 9.43 12.51 -19.99
N LEU A 335 9.74 11.36 -20.56
CA LEU A 335 9.84 11.15 -22.00
C LEU A 335 8.46 11.11 -22.66
N SER A 336 7.46 10.65 -21.88
CA SER A 336 6.05 10.60 -22.29
C SER A 336 5.16 10.57 -21.04
N LYS A 337 3.82 10.51 -21.22
CA LYS A 337 2.87 10.32 -20.11
C LYS A 337 3.06 9.01 -19.34
N ARG A 338 3.79 8.06 -19.90
CA ARG A 338 3.95 6.69 -19.34
C ARG A 338 5.41 6.26 -19.15
N THR A 339 6.36 7.04 -19.65
CA THR A 339 7.79 6.69 -19.61
C THR A 339 8.59 7.88 -19.12
N ASP A 340 9.39 7.64 -18.11
CA ASP A 340 10.34 8.61 -17.59
C ASP A 340 11.72 7.99 -17.38
N VAL A 341 12.72 8.85 -17.32
CA VAL A 341 14.07 8.55 -16.86
C VAL A 341 14.36 9.39 -15.63
N TYR A 342 15.01 8.79 -14.65
CA TYR A 342 15.24 9.46 -13.38
C TYR A 342 16.66 9.22 -12.87
N GLY A 343 17.11 10.12 -12.00
CA GLY A 343 18.31 9.97 -11.20
C GLY A 343 18.01 10.28 -9.74
N SER A 344 18.65 9.58 -8.81
CA SER A 344 18.51 9.85 -7.39
C SER A 344 19.79 9.59 -6.62
N ALA A 345 19.95 10.31 -5.50
CA ALA A 345 21.02 10.10 -4.53
C ALA A 345 20.41 10.12 -3.14
N VAL A 346 20.75 9.13 -2.32
CA VAL A 346 20.31 9.05 -0.92
C VAL A 346 21.52 8.80 -0.05
N MET A 347 21.69 9.61 0.98
CA MET A 347 22.76 9.52 1.96
C MET A 347 22.16 9.31 3.35
N LEU A 348 22.64 8.33 4.07
CA LEU A 348 22.29 8.05 5.46
C LEU A 348 23.55 8.14 6.34
N ARG A 349 23.45 8.88 7.43
CA ARG A 349 24.47 8.95 8.48
C ARG A 349 23.84 8.65 9.83
N ALA A 350 24.34 7.60 10.48
CA ALA A 350 23.95 7.19 11.82
C ALA A 350 24.90 7.76 12.88
N SER A 351 24.47 7.76 14.15
CA SER A 351 25.32 8.05 15.30
C SER A 351 26.48 7.06 15.43
N SER A 352 27.51 7.41 16.22
CA SER A 352 28.64 6.53 16.49
C SER A 352 28.21 5.20 17.08
N GLY A 353 28.81 4.09 16.63
CA GLY A 353 28.48 2.74 17.08
C GLY A 353 27.26 2.10 16.39
N VAL A 354 26.52 2.87 15.59
CA VAL A 354 25.36 2.40 14.80
C VAL A 354 25.76 2.25 13.33
N ARG A 355 25.39 1.14 12.70
CA ARG A 355 25.62 0.95 11.26
C ARG A 355 24.60 1.72 10.44
N ALA A 356 25.03 2.41 9.41
CA ALA A 356 24.07 2.95 8.45
C ALA A 356 23.43 1.80 7.64
N GLN A 357 22.11 1.85 7.47
CA GLN A 357 21.39 0.90 6.66
C GLN A 357 20.20 1.60 5.98
N LEU A 358 20.40 1.98 4.72
CA LEU A 358 19.34 2.47 3.86
C LEU A 358 18.32 1.35 3.59
N PHE A 359 17.07 1.74 3.42
CA PHE A 359 16.01 0.78 3.11
C PHE A 359 16.37 -0.06 1.88
N SER A 360 16.08 -1.35 1.96
CA SER A 360 16.35 -2.33 0.90
C SER A 360 17.82 -2.49 0.51
N LEU A 361 18.77 -2.12 1.39
CA LEU A 361 20.21 -2.36 1.22
C LEU A 361 20.81 -3.09 2.42
N PRO A 362 21.81 -3.96 2.22
CA PRO A 362 22.63 -4.51 3.31
C PRO A 362 23.25 -3.42 4.15
N ALA A 363 23.35 -3.66 5.48
CA ALA A 363 23.97 -2.72 6.41
C ALA A 363 25.41 -2.41 6.00
N ALA A 364 25.79 -1.13 6.12
CA ALA A 364 27.19 -0.70 6.00
C ALA A 364 28.06 -1.30 7.12
N SER A 365 29.36 -1.35 6.92
CA SER A 365 30.31 -1.65 8.00
C SER A 365 30.58 -0.45 8.92
N SER A 366 30.12 0.75 8.53
CA SER A 366 30.29 2.02 9.23
C SER A 366 28.95 2.71 9.46
N ASN A 367 28.99 3.90 10.02
CA ASN A 367 27.82 4.74 10.27
C ASN A 367 27.39 5.61 9.07
N ALA A 368 27.94 5.37 7.88
CA ALA A 368 27.59 6.10 6.67
C ALA A 368 27.35 5.16 5.49
N GLN A 369 26.30 5.44 4.73
CA GLN A 369 25.96 4.74 3.49
C GLN A 369 25.35 5.72 2.49
N THR A 370 25.79 5.64 1.25
CA THR A 370 25.28 6.46 0.16
C THR A 370 24.90 5.55 -1.00
N VAL A 371 23.78 5.83 -1.64
CA VAL A 371 23.39 5.19 -2.91
C VAL A 371 23.11 6.27 -3.94
N VAL A 372 23.58 6.05 -5.16
CA VAL A 372 23.27 6.86 -6.34
C VAL A 372 22.69 5.92 -7.39
N SER A 373 21.60 6.31 -8.01
CA SER A 373 20.93 5.50 -9.03
C SER A 373 20.47 6.33 -10.23
N VAL A 374 20.46 5.67 -11.39
CA VAL A 374 19.87 6.18 -12.63
C VAL A 374 19.01 5.07 -13.22
N GLY A 375 17.78 5.38 -13.61
CA GLY A 375 16.84 4.38 -14.06
C GLY A 375 15.85 4.88 -15.11
N VAL A 376 15.08 3.93 -15.61
CA VAL A 376 13.94 4.13 -16.50
C VAL A 376 12.73 3.43 -15.93
N ARG A 377 11.57 4.12 -15.99
CA ARG A 377 10.28 3.59 -15.56
C ARG A 377 9.27 3.70 -16.70
N HIS A 378 8.49 2.63 -16.89
CA HIS A 378 7.40 2.58 -17.84
C HIS A 378 6.12 2.09 -17.19
N LEU A 379 5.03 2.81 -17.43
CA LEU A 379 3.67 2.47 -16.99
C LEU A 379 2.84 1.98 -18.19
N PHE A 380 2.04 0.92 -18.01
CA PHE A 380 1.14 0.40 -19.06
C PHE A 380 -0.26 0.09 -18.54
#